data_40dc0a4c75fdcaf32c59e80e63f0764a
#
_entry.id   40dc0a4c75fdcaf32c59e80e63f0764a
#
_cell.length_a   1.000
_cell.length_b   1.000
_cell.length_c   1.000
_cell.angle_alpha   90.00
_cell.angle_beta   90.00
_cell.angle_gamma   90.00
#
_symmetry.space_group_name_H-M   'P 1'
#
loop_
_entity.id
_entity.type
_entity.pdbx_description
1 polymer ?
#
loop_
_entity_poly.entity_id
_entity_poly.type
_entity_poly.pdbx_seq_one_letter_code
_entity_poly.pdbx_strand_id
1 'polypeptide(L)'
;FIIVIPLILNAQNVDMYLSLIHEGQSDGVKEQLPELISKYPNDPGVLYLQALLTTDGMKSLEIYSMLLDKFPESKYSGEAAVKIGEYFYARGLYSQAGRQLCQIPRRYPRFPDIQRVVDLMVSSFLAIGEEDSVRYYVGIYQSMFPNLDVEEYGMSSQVKPSNPLPMKPKLMEPKPYVIQIGAFGSIENANRLKLQVTQIGYEVEIAPVQTNGRRLNAVRVVRYKSKSEAERVGKVIKKKLGIDFRVLYRP
;
A
#
# COMPACT_ATOMS: atom_id res chain seq x y z
N PHE A 1 -30.19 13.45 37.28
CA PHE A 1 -29.70 13.04 35.93
C PHE A 1 -28.40 13.76 35.71
N ILE A 2 -27.28 13.05 35.98
CA ILE A 2 -25.93 13.53 35.63
C ILE A 2 -25.73 13.14 34.16
N ILE A 3 -25.77 14.10 33.26
CA ILE A 3 -25.39 13.91 31.86
C ILE A 3 -23.87 13.75 31.88
N VAL A 4 -23.39 12.51 31.84
CA VAL A 4 -22.00 12.21 31.53
C VAL A 4 -21.84 12.50 30.04
N ILE A 5 -21.41 13.72 29.72
CA ILE A 5 -20.89 14.04 28.39
C ILE A 5 -19.61 13.19 28.26
N PRO A 6 -19.54 12.24 27.29
CA PRO A 6 -18.26 11.61 27.03
C PRO A 6 -17.33 12.72 26.56
N LEU A 7 -16.32 13.05 27.38
CA LEU A 7 -15.17 13.80 26.90
C LEU A 7 -14.60 12.94 25.76
N ILE A 8 -14.88 13.38 24.52
CA ILE A 8 -14.11 12.94 23.37
C ILE A 8 -12.74 13.58 23.63
N LEU A 9 -11.87 12.84 24.33
CA LEU A 9 -10.45 13.12 24.36
C LEU A 9 -9.94 12.89 22.94
N ASN A 10 -10.06 13.92 22.11
CA ASN A 10 -9.38 13.96 20.83
C ASN A 10 -7.89 13.73 21.12
N ALA A 11 -7.29 12.76 20.43
CA ALA A 11 -5.87 12.63 20.40
C ALA A 11 -5.28 14.00 20.14
N GLN A 12 -4.55 14.50 21.14
CA GLN A 12 -4.17 15.90 21.18
C GLN A 12 -3.39 16.23 19.92
N ASN A 13 -4.07 16.99 19.05
CA ASN A 13 -3.49 17.86 18.06
C ASN A 13 -2.31 17.26 17.28
N VAL A 14 -2.51 16.05 16.74
CA VAL A 14 -1.52 15.42 15.84
C VAL A 14 -1.12 16.38 14.73
N ASP A 15 -2.05 17.25 14.29
CA ASP A 15 -1.79 18.27 13.28
C ASP A 15 -0.74 19.28 13.75
N MET A 16 -0.71 19.62 15.05
CA MET A 16 0.35 20.47 15.62
C MET A 16 1.72 19.76 15.54
N TYR A 17 1.79 18.49 15.86
CA TYR A 17 3.04 17.73 15.73
C TYR A 17 3.50 17.61 14.28
N LEU A 18 2.57 17.45 13.35
CA LEU A 18 2.89 17.44 11.91
C LEU A 18 3.43 18.80 11.45
N SER A 19 2.86 19.91 11.93
CA SER A 19 3.38 21.25 11.65
C SER A 19 4.81 21.42 12.17
N LEU A 20 5.09 21.00 13.41
CA LEU A 20 6.44 21.06 13.98
C LEU A 20 7.44 20.22 13.15
N ILE A 21 7.04 19.05 12.68
CA ILE A 21 7.89 18.22 11.82
C ILE A 21 8.17 18.93 10.48
N HIS A 22 7.18 19.57 9.87
CA HIS A 22 7.34 20.36 8.64
C HIS A 22 8.27 21.55 8.84
N GLU A 23 8.28 22.15 10.03
CA GLU A 23 9.17 23.24 10.42
C GLU A 23 10.60 22.75 10.77
N GLY A 24 10.87 21.45 10.66
CA GLY A 24 12.16 20.87 10.98
C GLY A 24 12.40 20.57 12.46
N GLN A 25 11.38 20.73 13.32
CA GLN A 25 11.44 20.52 14.77
C GLN A 25 11.08 19.06 15.17
N SER A 26 11.53 18.10 14.39
CA SER A 26 11.18 16.69 14.58
C SER A 26 11.69 16.09 15.90
N ASP A 27 12.79 16.61 16.45
CA ASP A 27 13.40 16.02 17.64
C ASP A 27 12.55 16.21 18.89
N GLY A 28 11.94 17.40 19.07
CA GLY A 28 10.99 17.62 20.16
C GLY A 28 9.75 16.73 20.08
N VAL A 29 9.30 16.41 18.87
CA VAL A 29 8.18 15.46 18.68
C VAL A 29 8.59 14.02 18.97
N LYS A 30 9.82 13.63 18.60
CA LYS A 30 10.37 12.28 18.93
C LYS A 30 10.46 12.03 20.43
N GLU A 31 10.81 13.05 21.22
CA GLU A 31 10.87 12.94 22.68
C GLU A 31 9.50 12.67 23.30
N GLN A 32 8.44 13.25 22.74
CA GLN A 32 7.07 13.09 23.25
C GLN A 32 6.37 11.83 22.71
N LEU A 33 6.87 11.25 21.63
CA LEU A 33 6.25 10.13 20.93
C LEU A 33 6.02 8.88 21.82
N PRO A 34 6.94 8.44 22.69
CA PRO A 34 6.72 7.29 23.59
C PRO A 34 5.52 7.48 24.52
N GLU A 35 5.33 8.68 25.06
CA GLU A 35 4.18 9.00 25.90
C GLU A 35 2.88 8.95 25.09
N LEU A 36 2.87 9.53 23.88
CA LEU A 36 1.72 9.50 22.99
C LEU A 36 1.31 8.07 22.63
N ILE A 37 2.26 7.22 22.29
CA ILE A 37 2.01 5.80 21.98
C ILE A 37 1.44 5.06 23.19
N SER A 38 1.99 5.31 24.37
CA SER A 38 1.50 4.68 25.61
C SER A 38 0.07 5.10 25.95
N LYS A 39 -0.24 6.38 25.75
CA LYS A 39 -1.53 6.96 26.10
C LYS A 39 -2.62 6.70 25.04
N TYR A 40 -2.23 6.66 23.78
CA TYR A 40 -3.15 6.54 22.64
C TYR A 40 -2.70 5.45 21.62
N PRO A 41 -2.56 4.19 22.04
CA PRO A 41 -1.94 3.12 21.22
C PRO A 41 -2.73 2.76 19.96
N ASN A 42 -4.01 3.10 19.90
CA ASN A 42 -4.90 2.83 18.76
C ASN A 42 -5.44 4.10 18.10
N ASP A 43 -4.80 5.24 18.31
CA ASP A 43 -5.15 6.46 17.59
C ASP A 43 -4.47 6.48 16.22
N PRO A 44 -5.21 6.67 15.10
CA PRO A 44 -4.63 6.64 13.75
C PRO A 44 -3.62 7.77 13.51
N GLY A 45 -3.77 8.92 14.16
CA GLY A 45 -2.82 10.02 14.06
C GLY A 45 -1.51 9.72 14.79
N VAL A 46 -1.59 9.09 15.97
CA VAL A 46 -0.40 8.65 16.71
C VAL A 46 0.33 7.54 15.95
N LEU A 47 -0.39 6.59 15.35
CA LEU A 47 0.21 5.58 14.46
C LEU A 47 0.89 6.23 13.26
N TYR A 48 0.27 7.25 12.66
CA TYR A 48 0.86 7.97 11.55
C TYR A 48 2.15 8.70 11.97
N LEU A 49 2.15 9.42 13.11
CA LEU A 49 3.34 10.06 13.67
C LEU A 49 4.45 9.05 13.98
N GLN A 50 4.08 7.92 14.57
CA GLN A 50 5.02 6.84 14.85
C GLN A 50 5.69 6.33 13.57
N ALA A 51 4.92 6.07 12.53
CA ALA A 51 5.45 5.63 11.24
C ALA A 51 6.37 6.69 10.62
N LEU A 52 5.95 7.95 10.64
CA LEU A 52 6.66 9.08 10.04
C LEU A 52 8.03 9.32 10.71
N LEU A 53 8.11 9.17 12.04
CA LEU A 53 9.34 9.40 12.83
C LEU A 53 10.20 8.13 12.99
N THR A 54 9.73 6.98 12.52
CA THR A 54 10.50 5.74 12.53
C THR A 54 11.57 5.77 11.45
N THR A 55 12.85 5.69 11.84
CA THR A 55 14.00 5.73 10.93
C THR A 55 14.20 4.42 10.15
N ASP A 56 13.77 3.29 10.71
CA ASP A 56 13.76 2.00 10.03
C ASP A 56 12.59 1.96 9.04
N GLY A 57 12.91 2.06 7.74
CA GLY A 57 11.91 2.08 6.68
C GLY A 57 11.00 0.85 6.66
N MET A 58 11.48 -0.33 7.11
CA MET A 58 10.67 -1.54 7.25
C MET A 58 9.60 -1.39 8.32
N LYS A 59 10.02 -0.98 9.51
CA LYS A 59 9.12 -0.76 10.64
C LYS A 59 8.13 0.35 10.34
N SER A 60 8.58 1.42 9.66
CA SER A 60 7.71 2.48 9.20
C SER A 60 6.62 1.95 8.26
N LEU A 61 7.00 1.14 7.26
CA LEU A 61 6.07 0.48 6.34
C LEU A 61 5.06 -0.43 7.05
N GLU A 62 5.51 -1.20 8.06
CA GLU A 62 4.62 -2.04 8.89
C GLU A 62 3.56 -1.20 9.60
N ILE A 63 3.96 -0.08 10.20
CA ILE A 63 3.06 0.79 10.95
C ILE A 63 2.07 1.49 10.00
N TYR A 64 2.52 1.99 8.84
CA TYR A 64 1.60 2.54 7.83
C TYR A 64 0.59 1.49 7.33
N SER A 65 1.04 0.26 7.07
CA SER A 65 0.15 -0.84 6.66
C SER A 65 -0.87 -1.17 7.74
N MET A 66 -0.45 -1.23 9.01
CA MET A 66 -1.33 -1.44 10.14
C MET A 66 -2.37 -0.31 10.27
N LEU A 67 -1.98 0.94 10.03
CA LEU A 67 -2.90 2.08 10.02
C LEU A 67 -3.97 1.90 8.93
N LEU A 68 -3.57 1.54 7.71
CA LEU A 68 -4.52 1.32 6.61
C LEU A 68 -5.47 0.15 6.85
N ASP A 69 -4.99 -0.92 7.50
CA ASP A 69 -5.80 -2.09 7.81
C ASP A 69 -6.83 -1.82 8.92
N LYS A 70 -6.42 -1.10 9.98
CA LYS A 70 -7.27 -0.82 11.14
C LYS A 70 -8.18 0.39 10.96
N PHE A 71 -7.70 1.41 10.25
CA PHE A 71 -8.37 2.72 10.15
C PHE A 71 -8.41 3.23 8.69
N PRO A 72 -9.01 2.46 7.75
CA PRO A 72 -8.98 2.80 6.31
C PRO A 72 -9.61 4.15 5.98
N GLU A 73 -10.55 4.62 6.79
CA GLU A 73 -11.28 5.89 6.60
C GLU A 73 -10.69 7.07 7.40
N SER A 74 -9.53 6.86 8.06
CA SER A 74 -8.88 7.95 8.79
C SER A 74 -8.37 9.03 7.82
N LYS A 75 -8.37 10.28 8.26
CA LYS A 75 -7.79 11.40 7.49
C LYS A 75 -6.29 11.21 7.17
N TYR A 76 -5.60 10.36 7.93
CA TYR A 76 -4.18 10.04 7.72
C TYR A 76 -3.96 8.89 6.74
N SER A 77 -5.00 8.15 6.38
CA SER A 77 -4.86 6.91 5.59
C SER A 77 -4.46 7.18 4.14
N GLY A 78 -4.94 8.29 3.56
CA GLY A 78 -4.49 8.70 2.23
C GLY A 78 -2.99 8.95 2.17
N GLU A 79 -2.48 9.76 3.10
CA GLU A 79 -1.04 10.05 3.17
C GLU A 79 -0.21 8.81 3.54
N ALA A 80 -0.68 7.97 4.45
CA ALA A 80 -0.02 6.69 4.77
C ALA A 80 0.10 5.79 3.54
N ALA A 81 -0.94 5.74 2.70
CA ALA A 81 -0.91 4.98 1.44
C ALA A 81 0.13 5.54 0.45
N VAL A 82 0.27 6.88 0.39
CA VAL A 82 1.32 7.55 -0.41
C VAL A 82 2.71 7.21 0.12
N LYS A 83 2.92 7.27 1.45
CA LYS A 83 4.21 6.93 2.07
C LYS A 83 4.66 5.49 1.79
N ILE A 84 3.72 4.56 1.71
CA ILE A 84 4.01 3.18 1.27
C ILE A 84 4.47 3.17 -0.20
N GLY A 85 3.80 3.91 -1.08
CA GLY A 85 4.21 4.06 -2.48
C GLY A 85 5.59 4.69 -2.64
N GLU A 86 5.86 5.77 -1.91
CA GLU A 86 7.17 6.45 -1.85
C GLU A 86 8.28 5.51 -1.38
N TYR A 87 8.01 4.70 -0.36
CA TYR A 87 8.96 3.70 0.12
C TYR A 87 9.32 2.68 -0.97
N PHE A 88 8.32 2.13 -1.67
CA PHE A 88 8.57 1.19 -2.76
C PHE A 88 9.35 1.84 -3.91
N TYR A 89 9.01 3.07 -4.27
CA TYR A 89 9.71 3.84 -5.30
C TYR A 89 11.18 4.04 -4.94
N ALA A 90 11.46 4.53 -3.73
CA ALA A 90 12.81 4.77 -3.22
C ALA A 90 13.67 3.50 -3.16
N ARG A 91 13.02 2.32 -3.04
CA ARG A 91 13.68 1.01 -3.05
C ARG A 91 13.87 0.42 -4.47
N GLY A 92 13.46 1.14 -5.51
CA GLY A 92 13.49 0.64 -6.89
C GLY A 92 12.43 -0.43 -7.19
N LEU A 93 11.44 -0.58 -6.30
CA LEU A 93 10.34 -1.53 -6.45
C LEU A 93 9.19 -0.91 -7.24
N TYR A 94 9.51 -0.40 -8.43
CA TYR A 94 8.63 0.44 -9.23
C TYR A 94 7.29 -0.20 -9.59
N SER A 95 7.27 -1.50 -9.88
CA SER A 95 6.02 -2.23 -10.14
C SER A 95 5.07 -2.23 -8.93
N GLN A 96 5.62 -2.28 -7.70
CA GLN A 96 4.84 -2.23 -6.47
C GLN A 96 4.43 -0.80 -6.15
N ALA A 97 5.33 0.16 -6.34
CA ALA A 97 5.03 1.58 -6.19
C ALA A 97 3.86 1.99 -7.10
N GLY A 98 3.94 1.71 -8.39
CA GLY A 98 2.88 2.01 -9.35
C GLY A 98 1.53 1.38 -8.97
N ARG A 99 1.53 0.10 -8.57
CA ARG A 99 0.31 -0.60 -8.12
C ARG A 99 -0.27 -0.06 -6.82
N GLN A 100 0.56 0.37 -5.89
CA GLN A 100 0.11 1.01 -4.65
C GLN A 100 -0.51 2.37 -4.94
N LEU A 101 0.20 3.19 -5.71
CA LEU A 101 -0.19 4.57 -5.99
C LEU A 101 -1.44 4.66 -6.88
N CYS A 102 -1.60 3.77 -7.87
CA CYS A 102 -2.75 3.79 -8.74
C CYS A 102 -4.10 3.48 -8.05
N GLN A 103 -4.09 3.03 -6.80
CA GLN A 103 -5.33 2.80 -6.05
C GLN A 103 -5.78 4.06 -5.29
N ILE A 104 -4.84 4.95 -4.98
CA ILE A 104 -5.07 6.08 -4.07
C ILE A 104 -6.14 7.05 -4.58
N PRO A 105 -6.14 7.52 -5.84
CA PRO A 105 -7.14 8.47 -6.31
C PRO A 105 -8.58 7.93 -6.25
N ARG A 106 -8.76 6.62 -6.37
CA ARG A 106 -10.08 5.97 -6.27
C ARG A 106 -10.50 5.76 -4.82
N ARG A 107 -9.56 5.38 -3.95
CA ARG A 107 -9.84 5.06 -2.55
C ARG A 107 -9.94 6.32 -1.69
N TYR A 108 -9.17 7.35 -2.02
CA TYR A 108 -9.10 8.61 -1.31
C TYR A 108 -9.32 9.79 -2.27
N PRO A 109 -10.53 9.95 -2.86
CA PRO A 109 -10.78 10.97 -3.90
C PRO A 109 -10.71 12.40 -3.37
N ARG A 110 -10.72 12.59 -2.05
CA ARG A 110 -10.55 13.89 -1.38
C ARG A 110 -9.13 14.13 -0.89
N PHE A 111 -8.19 13.28 -1.25
CA PHE A 111 -6.78 13.48 -0.92
C PHE A 111 -6.29 14.78 -1.58
N PRO A 112 -5.66 15.70 -0.83
CA PRO A 112 -5.42 17.05 -1.34
C PRO A 112 -4.38 17.12 -2.46
N ASP A 113 -3.41 16.21 -2.46
CA ASP A 113 -2.27 16.23 -3.38
C ASP A 113 -2.29 15.04 -4.35
N ILE A 114 -3.38 14.96 -5.12
CA ILE A 114 -3.56 13.92 -6.15
C ILE A 114 -2.51 14.04 -7.26
N GLN A 115 -2.06 15.26 -7.58
CA GLN A 115 -1.01 15.46 -8.59
C GLN A 115 0.26 14.70 -8.22
N ARG A 116 0.79 14.88 -7.01
CA ARG A 116 1.98 14.16 -6.52
C ARG A 116 1.82 12.64 -6.61
N VAL A 117 0.63 12.14 -6.29
CA VAL A 117 0.34 10.69 -6.39
C VAL A 117 0.44 10.20 -7.82
N VAL A 118 -0.15 10.96 -8.75
CA VAL A 118 -0.15 10.60 -10.17
C VAL A 118 1.25 10.73 -10.76
N ASP A 119 2.00 11.78 -10.43
CA ASP A 119 3.40 11.97 -10.86
C ASP A 119 4.28 10.78 -10.47
N LEU A 120 4.17 10.36 -9.21
CA LEU A 120 4.96 9.25 -8.70
C LEU A 120 4.50 7.89 -9.28
N MET A 121 3.20 7.73 -9.52
CA MET A 121 2.65 6.56 -10.22
C MET A 121 3.17 6.47 -11.65
N VAL A 122 3.11 7.58 -12.40
CA VAL A 122 3.61 7.67 -13.77
C VAL A 122 5.10 7.36 -13.81
N SER A 123 5.90 8.02 -12.96
CA SER A 123 7.34 7.76 -12.84
C SER A 123 7.63 6.29 -12.53
N SER A 124 6.81 5.67 -11.69
CA SER A 124 6.96 4.25 -11.34
C SER A 124 6.71 3.33 -12.53
N PHE A 125 5.65 3.56 -13.28
CA PHE A 125 5.32 2.73 -14.45
C PHE A 125 6.29 2.96 -15.61
N LEU A 126 6.71 4.22 -15.85
CA LEU A 126 7.70 4.53 -16.88
C LEU A 126 9.07 3.88 -16.59
N ALA A 127 9.49 3.82 -15.32
CA ALA A 127 10.73 3.19 -14.92
C ALA A 127 10.81 1.68 -15.28
N ILE A 128 9.67 1.04 -15.54
CA ILE A 128 9.57 -0.38 -15.92
C ILE A 128 9.01 -0.59 -17.34
N GLY A 129 8.89 0.51 -18.14
CA GLY A 129 8.40 0.45 -19.51
C GLY A 129 6.89 0.19 -19.66
N GLU A 130 6.10 0.40 -18.61
CA GLU A 130 4.65 0.16 -18.57
C GLU A 130 3.85 1.38 -19.07
N GLU A 131 4.17 1.89 -20.26
CA GLU A 131 3.52 3.07 -20.85
C GLU A 131 2.01 2.90 -21.04
N ASP A 132 1.54 1.68 -21.35
CA ASP A 132 0.11 1.41 -21.48
C ASP A 132 -0.63 1.58 -20.15
N SER A 133 0.01 1.21 -19.05
CA SER A 133 -0.51 1.44 -17.70
C SER A 133 -0.60 2.94 -17.40
N VAL A 134 0.40 3.72 -17.81
CA VAL A 134 0.39 5.18 -17.67
C VAL A 134 -0.81 5.77 -18.42
N ARG A 135 -0.93 5.49 -19.71
CA ARG A 135 -2.05 5.99 -20.54
C ARG A 135 -3.41 5.63 -19.95
N TYR A 136 -3.55 4.41 -19.48
CA TYR A 136 -4.80 3.93 -18.89
C TYR A 136 -5.17 4.68 -17.61
N TYR A 137 -4.26 4.76 -16.64
CA TYR A 137 -4.56 5.37 -15.35
C TYR A 137 -4.67 6.89 -15.45
N VAL A 138 -3.80 7.57 -16.19
CA VAL A 138 -3.86 9.01 -16.39
C VAL A 138 -5.18 9.41 -17.05
N GLY A 139 -5.63 8.68 -18.09
CA GLY A 139 -6.91 8.94 -18.72
C GLY A 139 -8.11 8.82 -17.77
N ILE A 140 -8.10 7.84 -16.87
CA ILE A 140 -9.13 7.71 -15.83
C ILE A 140 -9.06 8.89 -14.85
N TYR A 141 -7.86 9.23 -14.37
CA TYR A 141 -7.72 10.26 -13.33
C TYR A 141 -7.98 11.66 -13.88
N GLN A 142 -7.63 11.95 -15.13
CA GLN A 142 -8.00 13.19 -15.77
C GLN A 142 -9.53 13.37 -15.84
N SER A 143 -10.29 12.31 -16.04
CA SER A 143 -11.75 12.36 -15.99
C SER A 143 -12.32 12.55 -14.58
N MET A 144 -11.63 12.07 -13.56
CA MET A 144 -12.02 12.23 -12.15
C MET A 144 -11.58 13.59 -11.57
N PHE A 145 -10.45 14.11 -12.02
CA PHE A 145 -9.81 15.33 -11.55
C PHE A 145 -9.47 16.24 -12.73
N PRO A 146 -10.41 17.08 -13.17
CA PRO A 146 -10.24 17.90 -14.38
C PRO A 146 -9.05 18.88 -14.33
N ASN A 147 -8.58 19.23 -13.12
CA ASN A 147 -7.45 20.14 -12.91
C ASN A 147 -6.09 19.40 -12.83
N LEU A 148 -6.08 18.08 -13.09
CA LEU A 148 -4.83 17.32 -13.11
C LEU A 148 -3.97 17.76 -14.29
N ASP A 149 -2.73 18.17 -13.99
CA ASP A 149 -1.75 18.47 -15.04
C ASP A 149 -1.21 17.16 -15.63
N VAL A 150 -1.46 16.96 -16.90
CA VAL A 150 -1.04 15.77 -17.66
C VAL A 150 -0.14 16.11 -18.84
N GLU A 151 0.16 17.40 -19.07
CA GLU A 151 0.96 17.85 -20.21
C GLU A 151 2.40 17.31 -20.10
N GLU A 152 2.91 17.25 -18.89
CA GLU A 152 4.27 16.77 -18.60
C GLU A 152 4.48 15.29 -18.96
N TYR A 153 3.39 14.51 -19.08
CA TYR A 153 3.46 13.08 -19.46
C TYR A 153 3.40 12.85 -20.98
N GLY A 154 3.48 13.93 -21.78
CA GLY A 154 3.35 13.85 -23.25
C GLY A 154 1.93 13.55 -23.72
N MET A 155 0.96 13.69 -22.84
CA MET A 155 -0.47 13.51 -23.12
C MET A 155 -1.12 14.88 -23.22
N SER A 156 -1.01 15.54 -24.41
CA SER A 156 -1.71 16.81 -24.63
C SER A 156 -3.22 16.60 -24.49
N SER A 157 -3.90 17.58 -23.92
CA SER A 157 -5.33 17.66 -23.53
C SER A 157 -6.36 17.39 -24.65
N GLN A 158 -5.97 16.85 -25.79
CA GLN A 158 -6.82 16.58 -26.94
C GLN A 158 -7.15 15.10 -27.16
N VAL A 159 -6.94 14.24 -26.20
CA VAL A 159 -7.64 12.97 -26.23
C VAL A 159 -9.03 13.20 -25.64
N LYS A 160 -9.98 13.70 -26.50
CA LYS A 160 -11.39 13.38 -26.28
C LYS A 160 -11.40 11.90 -25.90
N PRO A 161 -12.14 11.48 -24.84
CA PRO A 161 -12.35 10.08 -24.59
C PRO A 161 -12.95 9.51 -25.89
N SER A 162 -12.08 9.06 -26.79
CA SER A 162 -12.48 8.08 -27.77
C SER A 162 -13.06 6.99 -26.89
N ASN A 163 -14.36 6.74 -27.05
CA ASN A 163 -15.11 5.68 -26.37
C ASN A 163 -14.17 4.71 -25.68
N PRO A 164 -14.25 4.50 -24.35
CA PRO A 164 -13.37 3.55 -23.73
C PRO A 164 -13.39 2.37 -24.68
N LEU A 165 -12.27 2.22 -25.43
CA LEU A 165 -12.14 1.04 -26.28
C LEU A 165 -12.55 -0.03 -25.30
N PRO A 166 -13.63 -0.81 -25.56
CA PRO A 166 -13.87 -1.94 -24.72
C PRO A 166 -12.53 -2.63 -24.80
N MET A 167 -11.68 -2.45 -23.77
CA MET A 167 -10.61 -3.37 -23.55
C MET A 167 -11.40 -4.67 -23.51
N LYS A 168 -11.44 -5.33 -24.70
CA LYS A 168 -11.64 -6.76 -24.67
C LYS A 168 -10.70 -7.14 -23.55
N PRO A 169 -11.20 -7.59 -22.38
CA PRO A 169 -10.30 -7.98 -21.34
C PRO A 169 -9.35 -8.86 -22.12
N LYS A 170 -8.06 -8.40 -22.29
CA LYS A 170 -7.03 -9.27 -22.84
C LYS A 170 -7.23 -10.45 -21.96
N LEU A 171 -7.86 -11.50 -22.53
CA LEU A 171 -8.31 -12.68 -21.79
C LEU A 171 -7.09 -13.03 -21.00
N MET A 172 -7.08 -12.58 -19.72
CA MET A 172 -5.88 -12.72 -18.88
C MET A 172 -5.72 -14.20 -18.85
N GLU A 173 -4.69 -14.69 -19.54
CA GLU A 173 -4.41 -16.12 -19.51
C GLU A 173 -4.50 -16.52 -18.05
N PRO A 174 -5.36 -17.48 -17.73
CA PRO A 174 -5.62 -17.81 -16.35
C PRO A 174 -4.29 -18.08 -15.65
N LYS A 175 -4.03 -17.34 -14.59
CA LYS A 175 -2.85 -17.52 -13.74
C LYS A 175 -3.28 -18.25 -12.47
N PRO A 176 -3.63 -19.55 -12.55
CA PRO A 176 -4.29 -20.25 -11.47
C PRO A 176 -3.34 -20.72 -10.37
N TYR A 177 -2.04 -20.53 -10.53
CA TYR A 177 -1.07 -21.01 -9.55
C TYR A 177 -0.67 -19.88 -8.59
N VAL A 178 -0.72 -20.16 -7.29
CA VAL A 178 -0.22 -19.29 -6.22
C VAL A 178 0.78 -20.06 -5.36
N ILE A 179 1.72 -19.33 -4.76
CA ILE A 179 2.71 -19.92 -3.86
C ILE A 179 2.33 -19.56 -2.43
N GLN A 180 1.83 -20.50 -1.66
CA GLN A 180 1.58 -20.30 -0.24
C GLN A 180 2.88 -20.50 0.53
N ILE A 181 3.28 -19.47 1.28
CA ILE A 181 4.54 -19.39 2.03
C ILE A 181 4.33 -19.38 3.54
N GLY A 182 3.09 -19.32 3.99
CA GLY A 182 2.73 -19.42 5.39
C GLY A 182 1.23 -19.34 5.60
N ALA A 183 0.78 -19.69 6.80
CA ALA A 183 -0.60 -19.47 7.27
C ALA A 183 -0.57 -19.25 8.78
N PHE A 184 -1.13 -18.15 9.24
CA PHE A 184 -1.00 -17.65 10.60
C PHE A 184 -2.37 -17.41 11.25
N GLY A 185 -2.51 -17.68 12.53
CA GLY A 185 -3.68 -17.30 13.31
C GLY A 185 -3.77 -15.79 13.52
N SER A 186 -2.62 -15.13 13.66
CA SER A 186 -2.51 -13.67 13.80
C SER A 186 -2.30 -13.01 12.44
N ILE A 187 -3.02 -11.92 12.20
CA ILE A 187 -2.88 -11.09 10.99
C ILE A 187 -1.56 -10.34 10.99
N GLU A 188 -1.05 -9.96 12.16
CA GLU A 188 0.23 -9.25 12.32
C GLU A 188 1.40 -10.12 11.81
N ASN A 189 1.40 -11.41 12.15
CA ASN A 189 2.41 -12.35 11.67
C ASN A 189 2.32 -12.58 10.16
N ALA A 190 1.10 -12.62 9.62
CA ALA A 190 0.87 -12.70 8.18
C ALA A 190 1.39 -11.45 7.46
N ASN A 191 1.11 -10.26 7.99
CA ASN A 191 1.59 -8.99 7.44
C ASN A 191 3.11 -8.88 7.49
N ARG A 192 3.76 -9.32 8.57
CA ARG A 192 5.23 -9.35 8.67
C ARG A 192 5.85 -10.19 7.55
N LEU A 193 5.32 -11.39 7.34
CA LEU A 193 5.81 -12.25 6.25
C LEU A 193 5.52 -11.65 4.88
N LYS A 194 4.32 -11.09 4.67
CA LYS A 194 3.97 -10.36 3.44
C LYS A 194 5.01 -9.29 3.13
N LEU A 195 5.36 -8.45 4.11
CA LEU A 195 6.33 -7.37 3.93
C LEU A 195 7.71 -7.88 3.54
N GLN A 196 8.22 -8.92 4.21
CA GLN A 196 9.52 -9.52 3.88
C GLN A 196 9.60 -10.00 2.44
N VAL A 197 8.53 -10.63 1.96
CA VAL A 197 8.49 -11.18 0.59
C VAL A 197 8.24 -10.08 -0.44
N THR A 198 7.45 -9.06 -0.09
CA THR A 198 7.22 -7.88 -0.93
C THR A 198 8.53 -7.13 -1.18
N GLN A 199 9.41 -7.04 -0.18
CA GLN A 199 10.71 -6.36 -0.30
C GLN A 199 11.69 -7.03 -1.24
N ILE A 200 11.59 -8.33 -1.45
CA ILE A 200 12.40 -9.03 -2.45
C ILE A 200 11.76 -9.04 -3.84
N GLY A 201 10.70 -8.21 -4.04
CA GLY A 201 10.11 -7.95 -5.36
C GLY A 201 8.92 -8.81 -5.74
N TYR A 202 8.29 -9.54 -4.80
CA TYR A 202 7.12 -10.37 -5.12
C TYR A 202 5.82 -9.77 -4.61
N GLU A 203 4.78 -9.87 -5.41
CA GLU A 203 3.43 -9.49 -5.02
C GLU A 203 2.81 -10.55 -4.10
N VAL A 204 2.25 -10.11 -2.96
CA VAL A 204 1.77 -11.00 -1.91
C VAL A 204 0.36 -10.60 -1.47
N GLU A 205 -0.56 -11.57 -1.47
CA GLU A 205 -1.88 -11.44 -0.88
C GLU A 205 -1.99 -12.21 0.44
N ILE A 206 -2.85 -11.73 1.34
CA ILE A 206 -3.28 -12.48 2.52
C ILE A 206 -4.72 -12.91 2.29
N ALA A 207 -4.98 -14.20 2.34
CA ALA A 207 -6.30 -14.76 2.13
C ALA A 207 -6.75 -15.57 3.35
N PRO A 208 -7.99 -15.39 3.83
CA PRO A 208 -8.52 -16.21 4.90
C PRO A 208 -8.68 -17.65 4.41
N VAL A 209 -8.24 -18.61 5.24
CA VAL A 209 -8.40 -20.04 5.00
C VAL A 209 -8.88 -20.74 6.25
N GLN A 210 -9.67 -21.81 6.08
CA GLN A 210 -10.03 -22.70 7.17
C GLN A 210 -9.21 -23.98 7.08
N THR A 211 -8.55 -24.36 8.17
CA THR A 211 -7.80 -25.60 8.28
C THR A 211 -8.07 -26.21 9.64
N ASN A 212 -8.57 -27.44 9.66
CA ASN A 212 -8.90 -28.17 10.91
C ASN A 212 -9.79 -27.35 11.86
N GLY A 213 -10.83 -26.70 11.33
CA GLY A 213 -11.77 -25.88 12.12
C GLY A 213 -11.21 -24.53 12.60
N ARG A 214 -9.96 -24.18 12.30
CA ARG A 214 -9.33 -22.90 12.64
C ARG A 214 -9.27 -21.97 11.45
N ARG A 215 -9.61 -20.70 11.68
CA ARG A 215 -9.43 -19.64 10.68
C ARG A 215 -7.99 -19.14 10.73
N LEU A 216 -7.31 -19.19 9.60
CA LEU A 216 -5.92 -18.73 9.44
C LEU A 216 -5.82 -17.70 8.32
N ASN A 217 -4.79 -16.89 8.35
CA ASN A 217 -4.42 -15.91 7.33
C ASN A 217 -3.28 -16.51 6.49
N ALA A 218 -3.62 -17.03 5.31
CA ALA A 218 -2.64 -17.60 4.39
C ALA A 218 -1.94 -16.50 3.59
N VAL A 219 -0.61 -16.49 3.63
CA VAL A 219 0.25 -15.57 2.88
C VAL A 219 0.62 -16.25 1.57
N ARG A 220 0.27 -15.62 0.44
CA ARG A 220 0.43 -16.18 -0.90
C ARG A 220 1.11 -15.21 -1.83
N VAL A 221 2.11 -15.71 -2.55
CA VAL A 221 2.70 -14.97 -3.68
C VAL A 221 1.85 -15.25 -4.91
N VAL A 222 1.39 -14.23 -5.56
CA VAL A 222 0.41 -14.28 -6.65
C VAL A 222 1.06 -13.90 -7.97
N ARG A 223 0.52 -14.27 -9.04
CA ARG A 223 -0.24 -15.38 -9.62
C ARG A 223 0.56 -15.84 -10.82
N TYR A 224 0.66 -17.13 -11.08
CA TYR A 224 1.53 -17.69 -12.14
C TYR A 224 0.72 -18.49 -13.15
N LYS A 225 1.17 -18.49 -14.42
CA LYS A 225 0.52 -19.22 -15.51
C LYS A 225 0.74 -20.74 -15.40
N SER A 226 1.90 -21.15 -14.89
CA SER A 226 2.25 -22.56 -14.79
C SER A 226 2.76 -22.95 -13.41
N LYS A 227 2.60 -24.23 -13.06
CA LYS A 227 3.13 -24.80 -11.83
C LYS A 227 4.66 -24.71 -11.77
N SER A 228 5.34 -24.94 -12.89
CA SER A 228 6.80 -24.90 -12.98
C SER A 228 7.35 -23.49 -12.73
N GLU A 229 6.67 -22.46 -13.23
CA GLU A 229 7.01 -21.06 -12.96
C GLU A 229 6.88 -20.75 -11.46
N ALA A 230 5.74 -21.12 -10.85
CA ALA A 230 5.51 -20.94 -9.42
C ALA A 230 6.55 -21.69 -8.56
N GLU A 231 6.89 -22.94 -8.92
CA GLU A 231 7.92 -23.70 -8.21
C GLU A 231 9.31 -23.06 -8.30
N ARG A 232 9.69 -22.53 -9.48
CA ARG A 232 10.95 -21.80 -9.66
C ARG A 232 11.02 -20.58 -8.75
N VAL A 233 9.96 -19.78 -8.70
CA VAL A 233 9.87 -18.61 -7.82
C VAL A 233 9.89 -19.02 -6.35
N GLY A 234 9.13 -20.05 -5.97
CA GLY A 234 9.14 -20.58 -4.60
C GLY A 234 10.53 -21.01 -4.13
N LYS A 235 11.32 -21.66 -5.01
CA LYS A 235 12.72 -22.01 -4.72
C LYS A 235 13.60 -20.78 -4.49
N VAL A 236 13.39 -19.71 -5.26
CA VAL A 236 14.12 -18.45 -5.07
C VAL A 236 13.79 -17.82 -3.71
N ILE A 237 12.50 -17.78 -3.34
CA ILE A 237 12.05 -17.26 -2.05
C ILE A 237 12.63 -18.09 -0.91
N LYS A 238 12.58 -19.43 -1.01
CA LYS A 238 13.19 -20.33 -0.03
C LYS A 238 14.68 -20.09 0.13
N LYS A 239 15.40 -19.91 -0.98
CA LYS A 239 16.86 -19.62 -0.95
C LYS A 239 17.18 -18.30 -0.28
N LYS A 240 16.35 -17.25 -0.50
CA LYS A 240 16.61 -15.89 0.03
C LYS A 240 16.17 -15.73 1.48
N LEU A 241 15.05 -16.34 1.88
CA LEU A 241 14.41 -16.09 3.17
C LEU A 241 14.35 -17.31 4.09
N GLY A 242 14.76 -18.49 3.61
CA GLY A 242 14.68 -19.74 4.39
C GLY A 242 13.26 -20.27 4.61
N ILE A 243 12.27 -19.75 3.88
CA ILE A 243 10.85 -20.03 4.08
C ILE A 243 10.41 -21.16 3.16
N ASP A 244 9.76 -22.18 3.73
CA ASP A 244 9.15 -23.26 2.96
C ASP A 244 7.92 -22.78 2.20
N PHE A 245 7.60 -23.43 1.09
CA PHE A 245 6.50 -23.03 0.23
C PHE A 245 5.71 -24.23 -0.30
N ARG A 246 4.47 -23.96 -0.68
CA ARG A 246 3.60 -24.91 -1.38
C ARG A 246 2.94 -24.20 -2.57
N VAL A 247 3.02 -24.82 -3.75
CA VAL A 247 2.29 -24.33 -4.93
C VAL A 247 0.87 -24.90 -4.90
N LEU A 248 -0.11 -24.01 -5.03
CA LEU A 248 -1.53 -24.34 -5.02
C LEU A 248 -2.15 -23.92 -6.35
N TYR A 249 -3.08 -24.74 -6.84
CA TYR A 249 -3.95 -24.39 -7.96
C TYR A 249 -5.20 -23.67 -7.42
N ARG A 250 -5.46 -22.47 -7.94
CA ARG A 250 -6.59 -21.61 -7.58
C ARG A 250 -7.12 -20.98 -8.87
N PRO A 251 -8.07 -21.63 -9.57
CA PRO A 251 -8.65 -21.17 -10.81
C PRO A 251 -9.40 -19.85 -10.69
#